data_cf9739d94a260d886c8a5f1e173b319a
#
_entry.id   cf9739d94a260d886c8a5f1e173b319a
#
_cell.length_a   1.000
_cell.length_b   1.000
_cell.length_c   1.000
_cell.angle_alpha   90.00
_cell.angle_beta   90.00
_cell.angle_gamma   90.00
#
_symmetry.space_group_name_H-M   'P 1'
#
loop_
_entity.id
_entity.type
_entity.pdbx_description
1 polymer ?
#
loop_
_entity_poly.entity_id
_entity_poly.type
_entity_poly.pdbx_seq_one_letter_code
_entity_poly.pdbx_strand_id
1 'polypeptide(L)'
;METKIIYDSSINKDLIKNLKVAVIGFGSQGHAHALNLHESGVNVTVGLREDSSSFERAEEMGLSVASLENATKDSDVVMLLLPDQVMADVYNSEVAQHMKEGSTLLFAHGFNIHFNEIKPREDLSVAMVAPKGPGHLLRRTYSEGSGMPCLVAVDKDTSGNTQEIALSYASAIGGGRAGILNTTFKEETETDLFGEQVVLCGGLTELIKNGFETLVEAGYQPESAYFETLHEVKLIVDLMYEGGFEWMRHSISDTAEYGDFSRGSRIINSDTKKEMKKVLDEIQSGAFAKEWMSQAREGSPFLKEKREEASKHQIEEIGKSLRDMMPFLDAKDVAKDK
;
A
#
# COMPACT_ATOMS: atom_id res chain seq x y z
N MET A 1 -10.14 -5.64 -24.38
CA MET A 1 -10.08 -4.19 -24.55
C MET A 1 -8.69 -3.75 -24.15
N GLU A 2 -8.06 -2.89 -24.94
CA GLU A 2 -6.74 -2.35 -24.59
C GLU A 2 -6.91 -1.38 -23.42
N THR A 3 -6.19 -1.61 -22.34
CA THR A 3 -6.27 -0.79 -21.13
C THR A 3 -5.64 0.57 -21.42
N LYS A 4 -6.42 1.64 -21.36
CA LYS A 4 -5.94 3.00 -21.63
C LYS A 4 -5.18 3.53 -20.42
N ILE A 5 -3.88 3.82 -20.59
CA ILE A 5 -3.07 4.48 -19.60
C ILE A 5 -3.29 5.99 -19.68
N ILE A 6 -3.55 6.63 -18.55
CA ILE A 6 -3.82 8.06 -18.42
C ILE A 6 -2.58 8.73 -17.80
N TYR A 7 -2.08 9.77 -18.48
CA TYR A 7 -0.92 10.54 -18.03
C TYR A 7 -1.31 11.99 -17.73
N ASP A 8 -0.45 12.69 -17.03
CA ASP A 8 -0.57 14.10 -16.65
C ASP A 8 -0.99 15.03 -17.79
N SER A 9 -0.58 14.75 -19.02
CA SER A 9 -0.91 15.57 -20.20
C SER A 9 -2.40 15.58 -20.56
N SER A 10 -3.17 14.60 -20.08
CA SER A 10 -4.60 14.46 -20.33
C SER A 10 -5.48 14.78 -19.11
N ILE A 11 -4.89 15.25 -18.01
CA ILE A 11 -5.57 15.49 -16.74
C ILE A 11 -5.69 16.99 -16.47
N ASN A 12 -6.85 17.45 -16.04
CA ASN A 12 -7.02 18.79 -15.49
C ASN A 12 -6.44 18.85 -14.05
N LYS A 13 -5.16 19.22 -13.95
CA LYS A 13 -4.43 19.28 -12.67
C LYS A 13 -4.90 20.40 -11.74
N ASP A 14 -5.56 21.41 -12.28
CA ASP A 14 -6.00 22.56 -11.49
C ASP A 14 -7.34 22.31 -10.79
N LEU A 15 -8.07 21.27 -11.20
CA LEU A 15 -9.35 20.93 -10.58
C LEU A 15 -9.20 20.69 -9.09
N ILE A 16 -8.29 19.83 -8.66
CA ILE A 16 -8.09 19.51 -7.23
C ILE A 16 -7.48 20.69 -6.45
N LYS A 17 -6.71 21.57 -7.08
CA LYS A 17 -6.15 22.76 -6.43
C LYS A 17 -7.20 23.78 -6.05
N ASN A 18 -8.33 23.79 -6.76
CA ASN A 18 -9.45 24.70 -6.49
C ASN A 18 -10.42 24.14 -5.44
N LEU A 19 -10.15 22.94 -4.92
CA LEU A 19 -10.94 22.25 -3.91
C LEU A 19 -10.19 22.20 -2.59
N LYS A 20 -10.95 22.17 -1.48
CA LYS A 20 -10.40 21.89 -0.16
C LYS A 20 -10.37 20.39 0.08
N VAL A 21 -9.22 19.87 0.42
CA VAL A 21 -8.99 18.43 0.63
C VAL A 21 -8.69 18.16 2.10
N ALA A 22 -9.45 17.28 2.73
CA ALA A 22 -9.08 16.69 4.00
C ALA A 22 -8.39 15.33 3.78
N VAL A 23 -7.25 15.11 4.42
CA VAL A 23 -6.60 13.81 4.54
C VAL A 23 -6.79 13.31 5.97
N ILE A 24 -7.60 12.29 6.16
CA ILE A 24 -7.91 11.73 7.47
C ILE A 24 -6.94 10.60 7.80
N GLY A 25 -6.05 10.84 8.77
CA GLY A 25 -4.97 9.93 9.15
C GLY A 25 -3.60 10.36 8.59
N PHE A 26 -2.53 10.02 9.32
CA PHE A 26 -1.15 10.40 9.00
C PHE A 26 -0.17 9.22 9.17
N GLY A 27 -0.63 8.02 8.79
CA GLY A 27 0.19 6.82 8.64
C GLY A 27 1.05 6.90 7.37
N SER A 28 1.57 5.75 6.90
CA SER A 28 2.45 5.69 5.72
C SER A 28 1.84 6.34 4.48
N GLN A 29 0.59 6.01 4.14
CA GLN A 29 -0.10 6.63 2.99
C GLN A 29 -0.51 8.07 3.30
N GLY A 30 -1.10 8.33 4.49
CA GLY A 30 -1.58 9.68 4.86
C GLY A 30 -0.48 10.74 4.82
N HIS A 31 0.69 10.44 5.36
CA HIS A 31 1.87 11.28 5.28
C HIS A 31 2.27 11.58 3.82
N ALA A 32 2.37 10.55 2.97
CA ALA A 32 2.78 10.72 1.59
C ALA A 32 1.77 11.51 0.77
N HIS A 33 0.47 11.19 0.89
CA HIS A 33 -0.60 11.90 0.20
C HIS A 33 -0.64 13.38 0.60
N ALA A 34 -0.64 13.67 1.91
CA ALA A 34 -0.74 15.05 2.40
C ALA A 34 0.43 15.92 1.92
N LEU A 35 1.67 15.44 2.00
CA LEU A 35 2.84 16.19 1.55
C LEU A 35 2.85 16.37 0.03
N ASN A 36 2.55 15.32 -0.74
CA ASN A 36 2.56 15.41 -2.19
C ASN A 36 1.47 16.36 -2.70
N LEU A 37 0.28 16.35 -2.10
CA LEU A 37 -0.79 17.30 -2.37
C LEU A 37 -0.36 18.74 -2.04
N HIS A 38 0.20 18.95 -0.85
CA HIS A 38 0.67 20.26 -0.40
C HIS A 38 1.72 20.84 -1.37
N GLU A 39 2.73 20.07 -1.70
CA GLU A 39 3.78 20.48 -2.65
C GLU A 39 3.27 20.65 -4.09
N SER A 40 2.16 20.02 -4.45
CA SER A 40 1.46 20.23 -5.73
C SER A 40 0.57 21.48 -5.73
N GLY A 41 0.49 22.21 -4.62
CA GLY A 41 -0.30 23.43 -4.47
C GLY A 41 -1.78 23.20 -4.18
N VAL A 42 -2.15 22.04 -3.66
CA VAL A 42 -3.51 21.72 -3.22
C VAL A 42 -3.74 22.28 -1.82
N ASN A 43 -4.92 22.84 -1.56
CA ASN A 43 -5.35 23.26 -0.23
C ASN A 43 -5.71 22.02 0.60
N VAL A 44 -4.74 21.48 1.33
CA VAL A 44 -4.86 20.25 2.11
C VAL A 44 -4.83 20.52 3.61
N THR A 45 -5.72 19.87 4.36
CA THR A 45 -5.72 19.83 5.82
C THR A 45 -5.68 18.38 6.27
N VAL A 46 -4.76 18.07 7.18
CA VAL A 46 -4.67 16.74 7.80
C VAL A 46 -5.64 16.69 8.99
N GLY A 47 -6.55 15.74 8.98
CA GLY A 47 -7.48 15.49 10.06
C GLY A 47 -6.95 14.41 11.01
N LEU A 48 -6.73 14.76 12.27
CA LEU A 48 -6.23 13.86 13.31
C LEU A 48 -7.03 14.01 14.61
N ARG A 49 -6.98 12.98 15.45
CA ARG A 49 -7.44 13.12 16.82
C ARG A 49 -6.47 14.00 17.60
N GLU A 50 -6.96 14.79 18.55
CA GLU A 50 -6.14 15.74 19.31
C GLU A 50 -5.03 15.07 20.13
N ASP A 51 -5.24 13.82 20.54
CA ASP A 51 -4.26 13.00 21.26
C ASP A 51 -3.29 12.22 20.36
N SER A 52 -3.34 12.43 19.05
CA SER A 52 -2.48 11.73 18.10
C SER A 52 -1.02 12.19 18.18
N SER A 53 -0.10 11.27 18.38
CA SER A 53 1.35 11.53 18.31
C SER A 53 1.82 12.05 16.94
N SER A 54 1.00 11.93 15.91
CA SER A 54 1.30 12.44 14.57
C SER A 54 0.92 13.92 14.38
N PHE A 55 0.25 14.54 15.36
CA PHE A 55 -0.25 15.91 15.24
C PHE A 55 0.94 16.88 15.08
N GLU A 56 1.83 16.94 16.06
CA GLU A 56 3.02 17.79 16.05
C GLU A 56 3.91 17.49 14.84
N ARG A 57 4.10 16.21 14.51
CA ARG A 57 4.91 15.79 13.36
C ARG A 57 4.38 16.32 12.03
N ALA A 58 3.06 16.36 11.84
CA ALA A 58 2.48 16.90 10.62
C ALA A 58 2.61 18.43 10.53
N GLU A 59 2.47 19.15 11.68
CA GLU A 59 2.71 20.60 11.75
C GLU A 59 4.18 20.96 11.47
N GLU A 60 5.13 20.22 12.05
CA GLU A 60 6.57 20.40 11.78
C GLU A 60 6.94 20.24 10.31
N MET A 61 6.19 19.44 9.56
CA MET A 61 6.32 19.27 8.11
C MET A 61 5.63 20.38 7.29
N GLY A 62 5.08 21.41 7.95
CA GLY A 62 4.45 22.57 7.31
C GLY A 62 3.03 22.32 6.82
N LEU A 63 2.37 21.25 7.27
CA LEU A 63 0.99 20.96 6.91
C LEU A 63 0.00 21.67 7.86
N SER A 64 -1.17 22.02 7.33
CA SER A 64 -2.31 22.41 8.15
C SER A 64 -2.89 21.16 8.82
N VAL A 65 -3.06 21.22 10.15
CA VAL A 65 -3.61 20.11 10.94
C VAL A 65 -4.84 20.59 11.70
N ALA A 66 -5.86 19.77 11.81
CA ALA A 66 -7.07 20.05 12.56
C ALA A 66 -7.66 18.79 13.17
N SER A 67 -8.64 18.93 14.07
CA SER A 67 -9.46 17.80 14.50
C SER A 67 -10.21 17.17 13.32
N LEU A 68 -10.63 15.91 13.45
CA LEU A 68 -11.38 15.20 12.40
C LEU A 68 -12.60 16.00 11.94
N GLU A 69 -13.39 16.54 12.86
CA GLU A 69 -14.52 17.41 12.56
C GLU A 69 -14.09 18.64 11.75
N ASN A 70 -13.11 19.40 12.26
CA ASN A 70 -12.70 20.66 11.64
C ASN A 70 -12.07 20.48 10.26
N ALA A 71 -11.30 19.41 10.05
CA ALA A 71 -10.75 19.08 8.74
C ALA A 71 -11.86 18.68 7.75
N THR A 72 -12.85 17.92 8.21
CA THR A 72 -13.90 17.37 7.36
C THR A 72 -14.94 18.39 6.93
N LYS A 73 -15.45 19.22 7.87
CA LYS A 73 -16.63 20.09 7.64
C LYS A 73 -16.47 21.13 6.54
N ASP A 74 -15.24 21.56 6.29
CA ASP A 74 -14.93 22.59 5.29
C ASP A 74 -14.40 22.03 3.97
N SER A 75 -14.26 20.68 3.88
CA SER A 75 -13.64 20.03 2.73
C SER A 75 -14.64 19.62 1.64
N ASP A 76 -14.21 19.77 0.41
CA ASP A 76 -14.95 19.34 -0.78
C ASP A 76 -14.60 17.88 -1.14
N VAL A 77 -13.40 17.46 -0.72
CA VAL A 77 -12.88 16.09 -0.89
C VAL A 77 -12.33 15.61 0.44
N VAL A 78 -12.73 14.43 0.87
CA VAL A 78 -12.25 13.77 2.10
C VAL A 78 -11.61 12.44 1.74
N MET A 79 -10.31 12.31 1.95
CA MET A 79 -9.55 11.09 1.73
C MET A 79 -9.33 10.35 3.06
N LEU A 80 -9.86 9.14 3.18
CA LEU A 80 -9.66 8.28 4.36
C LEU A 80 -8.40 7.44 4.21
N LEU A 81 -7.41 7.67 5.09
CA LEU A 81 -6.13 6.95 5.13
C LEU A 81 -5.86 6.42 6.54
N LEU A 82 -6.83 5.70 7.04
CA LEU A 82 -6.81 5.00 8.32
C LEU A 82 -6.63 3.50 8.08
N PRO A 83 -6.16 2.73 9.08
CA PRO A 83 -6.16 1.27 8.99
C PRO A 83 -7.58 0.74 8.76
N ASP A 84 -7.74 -0.24 7.86
CA ASP A 84 -9.05 -0.75 7.42
C ASP A 84 -9.98 -1.15 8.57
N GLN A 85 -9.41 -1.77 9.61
CA GLN A 85 -10.16 -2.31 10.74
C GLN A 85 -10.76 -1.24 11.68
N VAL A 86 -10.31 0.02 11.59
CA VAL A 86 -10.84 1.13 12.41
C VAL A 86 -11.54 2.18 11.55
N MET A 87 -11.37 2.11 10.24
CA MET A 87 -11.83 3.14 9.30
C MET A 87 -13.35 3.31 9.34
N ALA A 88 -14.10 2.22 9.40
CA ALA A 88 -15.55 2.24 9.44
C ALA A 88 -16.09 2.91 10.73
N ASP A 89 -15.48 2.60 11.88
CA ASP A 89 -15.88 3.21 13.15
C ASP A 89 -15.62 4.71 13.15
N VAL A 90 -14.43 5.15 12.71
CA VAL A 90 -14.09 6.58 12.62
C VAL A 90 -14.97 7.31 11.60
N TYR A 91 -15.19 6.69 10.42
CA TYR A 91 -16.08 7.29 9.42
C TYR A 91 -17.48 7.52 9.99
N ASN A 92 -18.09 6.53 10.61
CA ASN A 92 -19.45 6.62 11.11
C ASN A 92 -19.60 7.56 12.31
N SER A 93 -18.60 7.58 13.22
CA SER A 93 -18.70 8.36 14.45
C SER A 93 -18.21 9.81 14.32
N GLU A 94 -17.18 10.06 13.49
CA GLU A 94 -16.43 11.31 13.53
C GLU A 94 -16.32 12.03 12.17
N VAL A 95 -16.60 11.37 11.04
CA VAL A 95 -16.40 11.94 9.71
C VAL A 95 -17.72 12.17 8.97
N ALA A 96 -18.54 11.13 8.84
CA ALA A 96 -19.72 11.14 7.97
C ALA A 96 -20.68 12.30 8.23
N GLN A 97 -20.96 12.60 9.50
CA GLN A 97 -21.89 13.66 9.90
C GLN A 97 -21.40 15.07 9.60
N HIS A 98 -20.07 15.24 9.45
CA HIS A 98 -19.45 16.55 9.21
C HIS A 98 -19.13 16.80 7.73
N MET A 99 -19.25 15.80 6.87
CA MET A 99 -19.02 15.97 5.43
C MET A 99 -20.10 16.86 4.81
N LYS A 100 -19.70 17.77 3.92
CA LYS A 100 -20.62 18.59 3.13
C LYS A 100 -21.50 17.70 2.24
N GLU A 101 -22.73 18.12 2.02
CA GLU A 101 -23.59 17.54 1.01
C GLU A 101 -22.93 17.66 -0.39
N GLY A 102 -22.95 16.58 -1.16
CA GLY A 102 -22.36 16.52 -2.50
C GLY A 102 -20.84 16.45 -2.54
N SER A 103 -20.15 16.37 -1.40
CA SER A 103 -18.70 16.22 -1.38
C SER A 103 -18.24 14.83 -1.81
N THR A 104 -16.94 14.68 -2.11
CA THR A 104 -16.35 13.43 -2.59
C THR A 104 -15.61 12.73 -1.45
N LEU A 105 -15.97 11.49 -1.19
CA LEU A 105 -15.27 10.57 -0.30
C LEU A 105 -14.29 9.72 -1.10
N LEU A 106 -13.01 9.78 -0.74
CA LEU A 106 -11.94 9.04 -1.40
C LEU A 106 -11.31 7.98 -0.48
N PHE A 107 -10.87 6.91 -1.10
CA PHE A 107 -10.13 5.81 -0.47
C PHE A 107 -8.84 5.54 -1.24
N ALA A 108 -7.80 5.00 -0.58
CA ALA A 108 -6.59 4.53 -1.25
C ALA A 108 -6.56 3.01 -1.46
N HIS A 109 -7.53 2.30 -0.91
CA HIS A 109 -7.77 0.86 -1.05
C HIS A 109 -9.26 0.57 -0.94
N GLY A 110 -9.74 -0.41 -1.69
CA GLY A 110 -11.18 -0.63 -1.82
C GLY A 110 -11.84 -1.46 -0.70
N PHE A 111 -11.10 -1.96 0.29
CA PHE A 111 -11.56 -2.93 1.31
C PHE A 111 -12.90 -2.56 1.94
N ASN A 112 -12.99 -1.37 2.54
CA ASN A 112 -14.14 -0.95 3.32
C ASN A 112 -15.42 -0.77 2.48
N ILE A 113 -15.29 -0.42 1.20
CA ILE A 113 -16.41 -0.30 0.28
C ILE A 113 -16.78 -1.66 -0.31
N HIS A 114 -15.80 -2.42 -0.81
CA HIS A 114 -16.03 -3.71 -1.45
C HIS A 114 -16.69 -4.72 -0.51
N PHE A 115 -16.23 -4.78 0.75
CA PHE A 115 -16.79 -5.69 1.76
C PHE A 115 -17.95 -5.09 2.57
N ASN A 116 -18.45 -3.91 2.21
CA ASN A 116 -19.57 -3.21 2.85
C ASN A 116 -19.37 -2.90 4.34
N GLU A 117 -18.13 -2.71 4.80
CA GLU A 117 -17.83 -2.25 6.14
C GLU A 117 -18.23 -0.76 6.31
N ILE A 118 -18.06 0.04 5.26
CA ILE A 118 -18.56 1.42 5.17
C ILE A 118 -19.70 1.49 4.15
N LYS A 119 -20.82 2.11 4.58
CA LYS A 119 -21.92 2.52 3.70
C LYS A 119 -21.94 4.05 3.61
N PRO A 120 -21.38 4.63 2.56
CA PRO A 120 -21.35 6.08 2.40
C PRO A 120 -22.75 6.66 2.33
N ARG A 121 -22.90 7.88 2.85
CA ARG A 121 -24.15 8.66 2.71
C ARG A 121 -24.54 8.76 1.23
N GLU A 122 -25.87 8.81 0.99
CA GLU A 122 -26.42 8.77 -0.37
C GLU A 122 -26.09 10.03 -1.20
N ASP A 123 -25.85 11.13 -0.55
CA ASP A 123 -25.51 12.42 -1.16
C ASP A 123 -24.04 12.57 -1.55
N LEU A 124 -23.16 11.63 -1.15
CA LEU A 124 -21.73 11.70 -1.43
C LEU A 124 -21.36 11.02 -2.73
N SER A 125 -20.40 11.60 -3.45
CA SER A 125 -19.63 10.87 -4.46
C SER A 125 -18.58 9.99 -3.80
N VAL A 126 -18.30 8.82 -4.38
CA VAL A 126 -17.36 7.85 -3.82
C VAL A 126 -16.39 7.38 -4.90
N ALA A 127 -15.10 7.52 -4.64
CA ALA A 127 -14.06 7.04 -5.55
C ALA A 127 -12.84 6.52 -4.79
N MET A 128 -11.92 5.94 -5.54
CA MET A 128 -10.67 5.41 -5.03
C MET A 128 -9.50 5.94 -5.87
N VAL A 129 -8.42 6.28 -5.19
CA VAL A 129 -7.10 6.56 -5.78
C VAL A 129 -6.08 5.71 -5.04
N ALA A 130 -5.69 4.61 -5.64
CA ALA A 130 -4.84 3.58 -5.06
C ALA A 130 -3.44 3.57 -5.69
N PRO A 131 -2.44 4.22 -5.07
CA PRO A 131 -1.03 4.08 -5.49
C PRO A 131 -0.57 2.63 -5.32
N LYS A 132 0.13 2.10 -6.31
CA LYS A 132 0.60 0.70 -6.27
C LYS A 132 2.00 0.60 -5.63
N GLY A 133 2.01 0.80 -4.33
CA GLY A 133 3.19 0.65 -3.47
C GLY A 133 3.07 1.31 -2.10
N PRO A 134 4.02 1.05 -1.20
CA PRO A 134 4.03 1.61 0.15
C PRO A 134 4.12 3.14 0.16
N GLY A 135 3.48 3.78 1.13
CA GLY A 135 3.39 5.25 1.20
C GLY A 135 4.75 5.95 1.26
N HIS A 136 5.73 5.43 2.00
CA HIS A 136 7.07 6.02 2.05
C HIS A 136 7.80 5.96 0.69
N LEU A 137 7.52 4.95 -0.15
CA LEU A 137 8.03 4.89 -1.52
C LEU A 137 7.28 5.86 -2.44
N LEU A 138 5.95 6.01 -2.28
CA LEU A 138 5.17 7.04 -2.98
C LEU A 138 5.77 8.43 -2.71
N ARG A 139 6.10 8.74 -1.45
CA ARG A 139 6.72 10.01 -1.09
C ARG A 139 8.11 10.17 -1.71
N ARG A 140 8.95 9.15 -1.63
CA ARG A 140 10.31 9.18 -2.17
C ARG A 140 10.30 9.39 -3.69
N THR A 141 9.56 8.58 -4.43
CA THR A 141 9.48 8.70 -5.90
C THR A 141 8.94 10.05 -6.34
N TYR A 142 7.96 10.61 -5.60
CA TYR A 142 7.46 11.96 -5.87
C TYR A 142 8.55 13.02 -5.68
N SER A 143 9.31 12.95 -4.57
CA SER A 143 10.38 13.90 -4.25
C SER A 143 11.55 13.85 -5.24
N GLU A 144 11.79 12.68 -5.84
CA GLU A 144 12.79 12.46 -6.89
C GLU A 144 12.31 12.94 -8.29
N GLY A 145 11.10 13.50 -8.37
CA GLY A 145 10.53 13.97 -9.64
C GLY A 145 9.91 12.89 -10.51
N SER A 146 9.93 11.63 -10.07
CA SER A 146 9.24 10.50 -10.67
C SER A 146 7.82 10.33 -10.09
N GLY A 147 7.19 9.20 -10.25
CA GLY A 147 5.86 8.92 -9.73
C GLY A 147 5.63 7.43 -9.49
N MET A 148 4.52 7.12 -8.87
CA MET A 148 4.07 5.75 -8.65
C MET A 148 2.78 5.51 -9.42
N PRO A 149 2.65 4.39 -10.17
CA PRO A 149 1.40 4.07 -10.85
C PRO A 149 0.22 4.05 -9.88
N CYS A 150 -0.93 4.56 -10.33
CA CYS A 150 -2.14 4.60 -9.54
C CYS A 150 -3.29 3.88 -10.27
N LEU A 151 -4.14 3.21 -9.50
CA LEU A 151 -5.45 2.76 -9.96
C LEU A 151 -6.52 3.75 -9.50
N VAL A 152 -7.48 4.05 -10.36
CA VAL A 152 -8.61 4.94 -10.07
C VAL A 152 -9.91 4.21 -10.36
N ALA A 153 -10.85 4.29 -9.43
CA ALA A 153 -12.20 3.76 -9.58
C ALA A 153 -13.25 4.73 -9.04
N VAL A 154 -14.42 4.76 -9.67
CA VAL A 154 -15.60 5.47 -9.17
C VAL A 154 -16.65 4.43 -8.82
N ASP A 155 -17.10 4.44 -7.56
CA ASP A 155 -18.22 3.61 -7.10
C ASP A 155 -19.55 4.35 -7.27
N LYS A 156 -19.57 5.65 -6.91
CA LYS A 156 -20.76 6.50 -6.96
C LYS A 156 -20.40 7.91 -7.41
N ASP A 157 -21.14 8.42 -8.38
CA ASP A 157 -21.00 9.79 -8.87
C ASP A 157 -22.30 10.56 -8.72
N THR A 158 -22.36 11.46 -7.73
CA THR A 158 -23.49 12.35 -7.48
C THR A 158 -23.28 13.74 -8.06
N SER A 159 -22.03 14.10 -8.37
CA SER A 159 -21.61 15.42 -8.84
C SER A 159 -21.50 15.53 -10.36
N GLY A 160 -21.34 14.40 -11.05
CA GLY A 160 -21.08 14.31 -12.50
C GLY A 160 -19.64 14.56 -12.90
N ASN A 161 -18.71 14.72 -11.94
CA ASN A 161 -17.29 14.97 -12.20
C ASN A 161 -16.34 14.21 -11.23
N THR A 162 -16.83 13.16 -10.58
CA THR A 162 -16.05 12.38 -9.59
C THR A 162 -14.81 11.76 -10.21
N GLN A 163 -14.90 11.27 -11.44
CA GLN A 163 -13.77 10.71 -12.17
C GLN A 163 -12.65 11.74 -12.39
N GLU A 164 -13.02 12.97 -12.78
CA GLU A 164 -12.07 14.06 -13.01
C GLU A 164 -11.40 14.49 -11.71
N ILE A 165 -12.14 14.53 -10.61
CA ILE A 165 -11.61 14.82 -9.25
C ILE A 165 -10.60 13.74 -8.86
N ALA A 166 -10.93 12.47 -9.01
CA ALA A 166 -10.05 11.35 -8.67
C ALA A 166 -8.77 11.34 -9.52
N LEU A 167 -8.87 11.62 -10.83
CA LEU A 167 -7.71 11.74 -11.71
C LEU A 167 -6.83 12.94 -11.35
N SER A 168 -7.44 14.11 -11.06
CA SER A 168 -6.71 15.29 -10.64
C SER A 168 -5.99 15.08 -9.30
N TYR A 169 -6.63 14.39 -8.35
CA TYR A 169 -6.01 13.98 -7.10
C TYR A 169 -4.83 13.02 -7.34
N ALA A 170 -5.03 11.96 -8.15
CA ALA A 170 -3.98 11.00 -8.48
C ALA A 170 -2.77 11.66 -9.16
N SER A 171 -3.01 12.64 -10.04
CA SER A 171 -1.95 13.46 -10.64
C SER A 171 -1.20 14.28 -9.58
N ALA A 172 -1.90 14.90 -8.63
CA ALA A 172 -1.31 15.75 -7.60
C ALA A 172 -0.42 14.95 -6.64
N ILE A 173 -0.69 13.67 -6.41
CA ILE A 173 0.21 12.80 -5.64
C ILE A 173 1.33 12.15 -6.48
N GLY A 174 1.43 12.48 -7.78
CA GLY A 174 2.48 12.03 -8.69
C GLY A 174 2.12 10.85 -9.61
N GLY A 175 0.91 10.29 -9.50
CA GLY A 175 0.48 9.13 -10.29
C GLY A 175 0.51 9.36 -11.79
N GLY A 176 0.13 10.55 -12.24
CA GLY A 176 0.10 10.88 -13.68
C GLY A 176 1.47 10.95 -14.36
N ARG A 177 2.57 10.99 -13.60
CA ARG A 177 3.94 10.88 -14.12
C ARG A 177 4.29 9.44 -14.51
N ALA A 178 3.77 8.46 -13.77
CA ALA A 178 4.03 7.04 -14.00
C ALA A 178 2.95 6.35 -14.84
N GLY A 179 1.71 6.83 -14.74
CA GLY A 179 0.53 6.31 -15.42
C GLY A 179 -0.59 5.93 -14.45
N ILE A 180 -1.81 6.24 -14.85
CA ILE A 180 -3.02 5.95 -14.10
C ILE A 180 -3.89 5.01 -14.93
N LEU A 181 -4.44 3.97 -14.31
CA LEU A 181 -5.36 3.02 -14.92
C LEU A 181 -6.72 3.11 -14.23
N ASN A 182 -7.79 3.04 -15.03
CA ASN A 182 -9.13 2.87 -14.49
C ASN A 182 -9.35 1.40 -14.09
N THR A 183 -10.00 1.20 -12.97
CA THR A 183 -10.35 -0.11 -12.42
C THR A 183 -11.73 -0.06 -11.75
N THR A 184 -12.05 -1.05 -10.94
CA THR A 184 -13.20 -1.10 -10.04
C THR A 184 -12.75 -1.32 -8.60
N PHE A 185 -13.56 -0.95 -7.63
CA PHE A 185 -13.29 -1.27 -6.22
C PHE A 185 -13.08 -2.77 -6.01
N LYS A 186 -13.90 -3.60 -6.67
CA LYS A 186 -13.76 -5.06 -6.63
C LYS A 186 -12.40 -5.52 -7.15
N GLU A 187 -12.03 -5.12 -8.36
CA GLU A 187 -10.79 -5.58 -9.00
C GLU A 187 -9.56 -5.14 -8.20
N GLU A 188 -9.50 -3.88 -7.79
CA GLU A 188 -8.40 -3.37 -6.98
C GLU A 188 -8.28 -4.13 -5.67
N THR A 189 -9.38 -4.26 -4.90
CA THR A 189 -9.36 -4.91 -3.59
C THR A 189 -8.95 -6.38 -3.68
N GLU A 190 -9.54 -7.13 -4.60
CA GLU A 190 -9.26 -8.57 -4.73
C GLU A 190 -7.83 -8.83 -5.22
N THR A 191 -7.33 -8.03 -6.17
CA THR A 191 -5.96 -8.20 -6.70
C THR A 191 -4.89 -7.71 -5.73
N ASP A 192 -5.14 -6.65 -4.99
CA ASP A 192 -4.23 -6.11 -3.99
C ASP A 192 -4.07 -7.11 -2.82
N LEU A 193 -5.16 -7.54 -2.21
CA LEU A 193 -5.15 -8.55 -1.15
C LEU A 193 -4.50 -9.87 -1.60
N PHE A 194 -4.80 -10.32 -2.82
CA PHE A 194 -4.17 -11.52 -3.36
C PHE A 194 -2.66 -11.32 -3.53
N GLY A 195 -2.25 -10.20 -4.10
CA GLY A 195 -0.84 -9.87 -4.30
C GLY A 195 -0.05 -9.85 -3.00
N GLU A 196 -0.61 -9.20 -1.95
CA GLU A 196 0.02 -9.14 -0.64
C GLU A 196 0.17 -10.50 0.03
N GLN A 197 -0.91 -11.31 0.01
CA GLN A 197 -0.94 -12.59 0.72
C GLN A 197 -0.11 -13.66 0.02
N VAL A 198 -0.21 -13.73 -1.31
CA VAL A 198 0.32 -14.87 -2.08
C VAL A 198 1.73 -14.61 -2.60
N VAL A 199 2.08 -13.36 -2.95
CA VAL A 199 3.34 -13.06 -3.63
C VAL A 199 4.20 -12.08 -2.84
N LEU A 200 3.71 -10.84 -2.62
CA LEU A 200 4.54 -9.70 -2.23
C LEU A 200 5.01 -9.77 -0.77
N CYS A 201 4.13 -10.16 0.15
CA CYS A 201 4.45 -10.23 1.57
C CYS A 201 4.46 -11.70 2.03
N GLY A 202 3.33 -12.38 2.00
CA GLY A 202 3.22 -13.74 2.54
C GLY A 202 4.11 -14.74 1.81
N GLY A 203 3.90 -14.91 0.51
CA GLY A 203 4.64 -15.90 -0.28
C GLY A 203 6.14 -15.67 -0.31
N LEU A 204 6.58 -14.44 -0.57
CA LEU A 204 8.00 -14.09 -0.63
C LEU A 204 8.69 -14.29 0.73
N THR A 205 8.07 -13.85 1.81
CA THR A 205 8.64 -13.98 3.17
C THR A 205 8.83 -15.44 3.56
N GLU A 206 7.82 -16.28 3.32
CA GLU A 206 7.93 -17.71 3.62
C GLU A 206 8.94 -18.43 2.70
N LEU A 207 9.05 -18.06 1.43
CA LEU A 207 10.06 -18.62 0.53
C LEU A 207 11.48 -18.30 1.02
N ILE A 208 11.74 -17.06 1.39
CA ILE A 208 13.04 -16.61 1.92
C ILE A 208 13.37 -17.34 3.22
N LYS A 209 12.43 -17.38 4.16
CA LYS A 209 12.60 -18.02 5.46
C LYS A 209 12.92 -19.50 5.33
N ASN A 210 12.12 -20.25 4.53
CA ASN A 210 12.37 -21.68 4.30
C ASN A 210 13.72 -21.93 3.59
N GLY A 211 14.11 -21.05 2.67
CA GLY A 211 15.43 -21.12 2.04
C GLY A 211 16.56 -20.94 3.04
N PHE A 212 16.46 -19.92 3.89
CA PHE A 212 17.43 -19.65 4.95
C PHE A 212 17.54 -20.83 5.93
N GLU A 213 16.41 -21.29 6.47
CA GLU A 213 16.37 -22.43 7.41
C GLU A 213 17.00 -23.68 6.80
N THR A 214 16.66 -24.01 5.55
CA THR A 214 17.22 -25.17 4.83
C THR A 214 18.73 -25.15 4.76
N LEU A 215 19.33 -23.99 4.49
CA LEU A 215 20.79 -23.85 4.42
C LEU A 215 21.43 -23.95 5.81
N VAL A 216 20.86 -23.30 6.81
CA VAL A 216 21.37 -23.35 8.20
C VAL A 216 21.27 -24.76 8.77
N GLU A 217 20.18 -25.47 8.57
CA GLU A 217 20.00 -26.86 8.99
C GLU A 217 20.98 -27.83 8.30
N ALA A 218 21.39 -27.51 7.08
CA ALA A 218 22.44 -28.24 6.38
C ALA A 218 23.87 -27.93 6.86
N GLY A 219 24.02 -27.01 7.85
CA GLY A 219 25.28 -26.66 8.48
C GLY A 219 26.05 -25.53 7.81
N TYR A 220 25.43 -24.78 6.90
CA TYR A 220 26.03 -23.57 6.33
C TYR A 220 25.97 -22.40 7.30
N GLN A 221 26.88 -21.44 7.14
CA GLN A 221 26.93 -20.24 7.98
C GLN A 221 25.64 -19.40 7.75
N PRO A 222 24.99 -18.97 8.85
CA PRO A 222 23.76 -18.15 8.74
C PRO A 222 23.95 -16.84 7.93
N GLU A 223 25.13 -16.22 8.02
CA GLU A 223 25.49 -15.04 7.24
C GLU A 223 25.47 -15.31 5.74
N SER A 224 26.05 -16.45 5.31
CA SER A 224 25.99 -16.87 3.90
C SER A 224 24.57 -17.19 3.47
N ALA A 225 23.81 -17.91 4.30
CA ALA A 225 22.41 -18.20 4.04
C ALA A 225 21.58 -16.91 3.88
N TYR A 226 21.83 -15.89 4.70
CA TYR A 226 21.15 -14.59 4.62
C TYR A 226 21.46 -13.87 3.30
N PHE A 227 22.74 -13.82 2.88
CA PHE A 227 23.10 -13.18 1.62
C PHE A 227 22.41 -13.84 0.44
N GLU A 228 22.42 -15.16 0.36
CA GLU A 228 21.87 -15.94 -0.75
C GLU A 228 20.34 -15.95 -0.82
N THR A 229 19.65 -15.85 0.34
CA THR A 229 18.20 -16.03 0.36
C THR A 229 17.40 -14.76 0.61
N LEU A 230 18.01 -13.69 1.15
CA LEU A 230 17.32 -12.43 1.41
C LEU A 230 18.00 -11.25 0.74
N HIS A 231 19.30 -11.04 0.97
CA HIS A 231 19.97 -9.84 0.47
C HIS A 231 19.97 -9.79 -1.06
N GLU A 232 20.29 -10.87 -1.71
CA GLU A 232 20.38 -10.93 -3.17
C GLU A 232 19.02 -10.92 -3.87
N VAL A 233 17.93 -11.30 -3.16
CA VAL A 233 16.57 -11.22 -3.72
C VAL A 233 16.25 -9.82 -4.26
N LYS A 234 16.65 -8.77 -3.54
CA LYS A 234 16.46 -7.41 -4.03
C LYS A 234 17.10 -7.17 -5.39
N LEU A 235 18.33 -7.63 -5.57
CA LEU A 235 19.08 -7.41 -6.81
C LEU A 235 18.44 -8.16 -7.99
N ILE A 236 17.96 -9.37 -7.75
CA ILE A 236 17.22 -10.15 -8.76
C ILE A 236 15.87 -9.52 -9.08
N VAL A 237 15.16 -9.02 -8.06
CA VAL A 237 13.89 -8.31 -8.26
C VAL A 237 14.09 -6.99 -9.02
N ASP A 238 15.18 -6.27 -8.77
CA ASP A 238 15.52 -5.06 -9.53
C ASP A 238 15.68 -5.38 -11.04
N LEU A 239 16.38 -6.46 -11.39
CA LEU A 239 16.51 -6.89 -12.80
C LEU A 239 15.16 -7.24 -13.43
N MET A 240 14.29 -7.94 -12.69
CA MET A 240 12.91 -8.21 -13.15
C MET A 240 12.10 -6.92 -13.33
N TYR A 241 12.26 -5.96 -12.45
CA TYR A 241 11.59 -4.67 -12.51
C TYR A 241 12.04 -3.83 -13.71
N GLU A 242 13.34 -3.87 -14.02
CA GLU A 242 13.96 -3.09 -15.11
C GLU A 242 13.60 -3.63 -16.50
N GLY A 243 13.55 -4.96 -16.67
CA GLY A 243 13.41 -5.54 -18.01
C GLY A 243 12.65 -6.87 -18.08
N GLY A 244 11.92 -7.24 -17.01
CA GLY A 244 11.15 -8.48 -16.95
C GLY A 244 12.03 -9.73 -16.76
N PHE A 245 11.39 -10.89 -16.85
CA PHE A 245 12.08 -12.17 -16.64
C PHE A 245 13.15 -12.46 -17.70
N GLU A 246 12.97 -11.98 -18.91
CA GLU A 246 13.95 -12.15 -19.98
C GLU A 246 15.26 -11.41 -19.66
N TRP A 247 15.16 -10.15 -19.23
CA TRP A 247 16.31 -9.35 -18.83
C TRP A 247 17.01 -9.91 -17.58
N MET A 248 16.25 -10.34 -16.59
CA MET A 248 16.82 -10.99 -15.41
C MET A 248 17.64 -12.22 -15.80
N ARG A 249 17.09 -13.12 -16.63
CA ARG A 249 17.80 -14.33 -17.11
C ARG A 249 19.01 -14.00 -17.95
N HIS A 250 18.92 -12.99 -18.83
CA HIS A 250 20.06 -12.52 -19.60
C HIS A 250 21.21 -12.01 -18.73
N SER A 251 20.90 -11.49 -17.55
CA SER A 251 21.86 -10.85 -16.63
C SER A 251 22.52 -11.80 -15.63
N ILE A 252 22.05 -13.05 -15.54
CA ILE A 252 22.62 -14.08 -14.66
C ILE A 252 23.43 -15.11 -15.45
N SER A 253 24.13 -16.02 -14.74
CA SER A 253 24.90 -17.09 -15.40
C SER A 253 24.01 -18.19 -15.97
N ASP A 254 24.48 -18.89 -17.01
CA ASP A 254 23.81 -20.06 -17.57
C ASP A 254 23.49 -21.11 -16.49
N THR A 255 24.36 -21.25 -15.49
CA THR A 255 24.15 -22.15 -14.34
C THR A 255 22.95 -21.76 -13.51
N ALA A 256 22.79 -20.47 -13.22
CA ALA A 256 21.67 -19.95 -12.48
C ALA A 256 20.37 -20.06 -13.29
N GLU A 257 20.41 -19.70 -14.58
CA GLU A 257 19.25 -19.84 -15.49
C GLU A 257 18.82 -21.31 -15.62
N TYR A 258 19.76 -22.25 -15.77
CA TYR A 258 19.44 -23.67 -15.76
C TYR A 258 18.80 -24.12 -14.45
N GLY A 259 19.27 -23.60 -13.31
CA GLY A 259 18.68 -23.81 -11.99
C GLY A 259 17.25 -23.31 -11.90
N ASP A 260 16.99 -22.07 -12.37
CA ASP A 260 15.67 -21.46 -12.44
C ASP A 260 14.68 -22.37 -13.20
N PHE A 261 14.96 -22.70 -14.45
CA PHE A 261 14.06 -23.52 -15.26
C PHE A 261 13.87 -24.94 -14.73
N SER A 262 14.91 -25.55 -14.19
CA SER A 262 14.87 -26.96 -13.81
C SER A 262 14.40 -27.21 -12.38
N ARG A 263 14.44 -26.21 -11.48
CA ARG A 263 14.13 -26.35 -10.05
C ARG A 263 12.97 -25.48 -9.61
N GLY A 264 12.79 -24.29 -10.17
CA GLY A 264 11.74 -23.34 -9.77
C GLY A 264 10.35 -23.97 -9.72
N SER A 265 9.96 -24.69 -10.77
CA SER A 265 8.66 -25.37 -10.87
C SER A 265 8.49 -26.58 -9.91
N ARG A 266 9.57 -27.05 -9.29
CA ARG A 266 9.49 -28.11 -8.24
C ARG A 266 9.10 -27.51 -6.89
N ILE A 267 9.47 -26.26 -6.65
CA ILE A 267 9.16 -25.52 -5.42
C ILE A 267 7.77 -24.88 -5.53
N ILE A 268 7.59 -24.07 -6.58
CA ILE A 268 6.30 -23.42 -6.87
C ILE A 268 5.60 -24.26 -7.95
N ASN A 269 4.93 -25.29 -7.53
CA ASN A 269 4.34 -26.32 -8.39
C ASN A 269 2.80 -26.17 -8.54
N SER A 270 2.18 -27.20 -9.13
CA SER A 270 0.72 -27.20 -9.35
C SER A 270 -0.09 -27.21 -8.04
N ASP A 271 0.44 -27.76 -6.95
CA ASP A 271 -0.25 -27.79 -5.67
C ASP A 271 -0.18 -26.42 -4.99
N THR A 272 0.96 -25.75 -5.07
CA THR A 272 1.10 -24.33 -4.69
C THR A 272 0.06 -23.47 -5.43
N LYS A 273 -0.08 -23.66 -6.76
CA LYS A 273 -1.08 -22.93 -7.55
C LYS A 273 -2.52 -23.24 -7.15
N LYS A 274 -2.82 -24.45 -6.71
CA LYS A 274 -4.14 -24.79 -6.15
C LYS A 274 -4.41 -24.06 -4.85
N GLU A 275 -3.39 -23.93 -3.99
CA GLU A 275 -3.51 -23.17 -2.75
C GLU A 275 -3.71 -21.67 -3.02
N MET A 276 -2.97 -21.09 -3.95
CA MET A 276 -3.19 -19.70 -4.42
C MET A 276 -4.65 -19.46 -4.86
N LYS A 277 -5.27 -20.44 -5.54
CA LYS A 277 -6.68 -20.32 -5.92
C LYS A 277 -7.62 -20.32 -4.74
N LYS A 278 -7.37 -21.15 -3.70
CA LYS A 278 -8.19 -21.14 -2.49
C LYS A 278 -8.09 -19.80 -1.75
N VAL A 279 -6.87 -19.26 -1.62
CA VAL A 279 -6.69 -17.92 -1.04
C VAL A 279 -7.47 -16.86 -1.84
N LEU A 280 -7.46 -16.95 -3.17
CA LEU A 280 -8.28 -16.05 -4.00
C LEU A 280 -9.78 -16.25 -3.76
N ASP A 281 -10.25 -17.49 -3.64
CA ASP A 281 -11.66 -17.80 -3.35
C ASP A 281 -12.07 -17.27 -1.96
N GLU A 282 -11.19 -17.34 -0.95
CA GLU A 282 -11.41 -16.77 0.39
C GLU A 282 -11.52 -15.24 0.36
N ILE A 283 -10.71 -14.57 -0.46
CA ILE A 283 -10.80 -13.13 -0.69
C ILE A 283 -12.13 -12.79 -1.39
N GLN A 284 -12.43 -13.44 -2.51
CA GLN A 284 -13.61 -13.14 -3.33
C GLN A 284 -14.93 -13.42 -2.61
N SER A 285 -14.97 -14.44 -1.75
CA SER A 285 -16.13 -14.76 -0.93
C SER A 285 -16.30 -13.83 0.27
N GLY A 286 -15.30 -13.00 0.60
CA GLY A 286 -15.27 -12.18 1.81
C GLY A 286 -14.92 -12.95 3.08
N ALA A 287 -14.54 -14.22 2.97
CA ALA A 287 -14.15 -15.04 4.14
C ALA A 287 -12.93 -14.45 4.85
N PHE A 288 -11.90 -14.07 4.09
CA PHE A 288 -10.71 -13.39 4.64
C PHE A 288 -11.06 -12.06 5.33
N ALA A 289 -11.87 -11.22 4.71
CA ALA A 289 -12.26 -9.93 5.29
C ALA A 289 -13.02 -10.13 6.62
N LYS A 290 -13.93 -11.09 6.68
CA LYS A 290 -14.67 -11.43 7.89
C LYS A 290 -13.75 -11.95 9.01
N GLU A 291 -12.80 -12.81 8.67
CA GLU A 291 -11.79 -13.31 9.61
C GLU A 291 -10.95 -12.18 10.17
N TRP A 292 -10.38 -11.34 9.28
CA TRP A 292 -9.56 -10.21 9.68
C TRP A 292 -10.30 -9.23 10.59
N MET A 293 -11.52 -8.84 10.22
CA MET A 293 -12.32 -7.91 11.03
C MET A 293 -12.70 -8.51 12.39
N SER A 294 -12.92 -9.82 12.48
CA SER A 294 -13.14 -10.51 13.76
C SER A 294 -11.90 -10.47 14.63
N GLN A 295 -10.73 -10.83 14.08
CA GLN A 295 -9.45 -10.78 14.78
C GLN A 295 -9.14 -9.36 15.27
N ALA A 296 -9.41 -8.35 14.46
CA ALA A 296 -9.18 -6.95 14.82
C ALA A 296 -10.03 -6.50 16.01
N ARG A 297 -11.33 -6.87 16.03
CA ARG A 297 -12.25 -6.59 17.16
C ARG A 297 -11.80 -7.26 18.46
N GLU A 298 -11.15 -8.41 18.39
CA GLU A 298 -10.59 -9.14 19.53
C GLU A 298 -9.21 -8.60 19.96
N GLY A 299 -8.72 -7.54 19.32
CA GLY A 299 -7.42 -6.93 19.58
C GLY A 299 -6.25 -7.62 18.89
N SER A 300 -6.51 -8.35 17.82
CA SER A 300 -5.53 -8.98 16.91
C SER A 300 -4.55 -9.95 17.63
N PRO A 301 -5.03 -10.93 18.41
CA PRO A 301 -4.14 -11.81 19.18
C PRO A 301 -3.20 -12.61 18.28
N PHE A 302 -3.71 -13.19 17.18
CA PHE A 302 -2.90 -13.91 16.21
C PHE A 302 -1.77 -13.05 15.63
N LEU A 303 -2.07 -11.80 15.22
CA LEU A 303 -1.07 -10.90 14.65
C LEU A 303 0.01 -10.53 15.69
N LYS A 304 -0.37 -10.34 16.96
CA LYS A 304 0.57 -10.06 18.04
C LYS A 304 1.51 -11.23 18.29
N GLU A 305 0.98 -12.44 18.37
CA GLU A 305 1.74 -13.67 18.53
C GLU A 305 2.74 -13.85 17.37
N LYS A 306 2.28 -13.73 16.13
CA LYS A 306 3.13 -13.89 14.95
C LYS A 306 4.22 -12.82 14.82
N ARG A 307 3.94 -11.59 15.23
CA ARG A 307 4.97 -10.53 15.31
C ARG A 307 6.06 -10.85 16.34
N GLU A 308 5.68 -11.40 17.48
CA GLU A 308 6.64 -11.81 18.51
C GLU A 308 7.48 -13.01 18.04
N GLU A 309 6.88 -14.02 17.41
CA GLU A 309 7.62 -15.14 16.83
C GLU A 309 8.59 -14.67 15.75
N ALA A 310 8.12 -13.87 14.78
CA ALA A 310 8.94 -13.37 13.69
C ALA A 310 10.13 -12.54 14.17
N SER A 311 9.95 -11.69 15.20
CA SER A 311 11.01 -10.85 15.73
C SER A 311 12.14 -11.64 16.41
N LYS A 312 11.89 -12.89 16.80
CA LYS A 312 12.86 -13.79 17.43
C LYS A 312 13.55 -14.73 16.43
N HIS A 313 13.16 -14.68 15.17
CA HIS A 313 13.74 -15.57 14.16
C HIS A 313 15.21 -15.21 13.90
N GLN A 314 16.08 -16.23 13.75
CA GLN A 314 17.52 -16.05 13.58
C GLN A 314 17.87 -15.14 12.39
N ILE A 315 17.08 -15.15 11.32
CA ILE A 315 17.27 -14.30 10.13
C ILE A 315 17.24 -12.79 10.48
N GLU A 316 16.46 -12.39 11.50
CA GLU A 316 16.38 -10.99 11.95
C GLU A 316 17.63 -10.54 12.67
N GLU A 317 18.16 -11.40 13.58
CA GLU A 317 19.41 -11.14 14.31
C GLU A 317 20.60 -11.03 13.34
N ILE A 318 20.76 -12.04 12.47
CA ILE A 318 21.82 -12.06 11.46
C ILE A 318 21.66 -10.88 10.49
N GLY A 319 20.45 -10.63 10.02
CA GLY A 319 20.16 -9.54 9.10
C GLY A 319 20.49 -8.17 9.68
N LYS A 320 20.23 -7.94 10.97
CA LYS A 320 20.62 -6.69 11.66
C LYS A 320 22.12 -6.49 11.64
N SER A 321 22.88 -7.51 12.06
CA SER A 321 24.35 -7.46 12.06
C SER A 321 24.92 -7.17 10.68
N LEU A 322 24.39 -7.81 9.64
CA LEU A 322 24.87 -7.63 8.27
C LEU A 322 24.48 -6.28 7.66
N ARG A 323 23.30 -5.74 7.98
CA ARG A 323 22.92 -4.39 7.57
C ARG A 323 23.80 -3.32 8.22
N ASP A 324 24.20 -3.52 9.48
CA ASP A 324 25.12 -2.62 10.18
C ASP A 324 26.53 -2.59 9.55
N MET A 325 26.95 -3.67 8.86
CA MET A 325 28.19 -3.71 8.06
C MET A 325 28.13 -2.88 6.77
N MET A 326 26.96 -2.50 6.30
CA MET A 326 26.75 -1.82 5.03
C MET A 326 26.30 -0.37 5.24
N PRO A 327 27.22 0.57 5.52
CA PRO A 327 26.87 1.94 5.90
C PRO A 327 26.18 2.75 4.80
N PHE A 328 26.20 2.27 3.57
CA PHE A 328 25.46 2.84 2.44
C PHE A 328 23.98 2.45 2.42
N LEU A 329 23.56 1.46 3.22
CA LEU A 329 22.17 1.17 3.45
C LEU A 329 21.60 2.13 4.51
N ASP A 330 20.51 2.82 4.18
CA ASP A 330 19.71 3.53 5.17
C ASP A 330 18.88 2.51 5.98
N ALA A 331 19.59 1.72 6.82
CA ALA A 331 19.01 0.63 7.57
C ALA A 331 17.94 1.14 8.55
N LYS A 332 16.75 0.58 8.48
CA LYS A 332 15.63 0.93 9.35
C LYS A 332 15.58 -0.02 10.55
N ASP A 333 15.21 0.52 11.69
CA ASP A 333 15.04 -0.23 12.94
C ASP A 333 13.67 0.09 13.52
N VAL A 334 12.78 -0.92 13.57
CA VAL A 334 11.40 -0.80 14.09
C VAL A 334 11.36 -0.27 15.52
N ALA A 335 12.40 -0.51 16.31
CA ALA A 335 12.50 0.02 17.67
C ALA A 335 12.72 1.55 17.73
N LYS A 336 13.22 2.15 16.64
CA LYS A 336 13.48 3.59 16.52
C LYS A 336 12.37 4.35 15.82
N ASP A 337 11.48 3.65 15.13
CA ASP A 337 10.33 4.24 14.38
C ASP A 337 9.04 4.25 15.22
N LYS A 338 9.09 3.80 16.48
CA LYS A 338 8.00 3.89 17.47
C LYS A 338 8.24 5.13 18.33
#